data_7f2073b536072ea9fedd62996b51af06
#
_entry.id   7f2073b536072ea9fedd62996b51af06
#
_cell.length_a   1.000
_cell.length_b   1.000
_cell.length_c   1.000
_cell.angle_alpha   90.00
_cell.angle_beta   90.00
_cell.angle_gamma   90.00
#
_symmetry.space_group_name_H-M   'P 1'
#
loop_
_entity.id
_entity.type
_entity.pdbx_description
1 polymer ?
#
loop_
_entity_poly.entity_id
_entity_poly.type
_entity_poly.pdbx_seq_one_letter_code
_entity_poly.pdbx_strand_id
1 'polypeptide(L)'
;GISLATGNADNLGYTLNLLSVYEHDGNTAKLGADWHYAENNGVKNTDSFRAFGKYQVEHDERLHFGGKTSYLVDNISDINYRIDLGLFAGYYLLKNKHQSLSLEAGPGYAWQDQDGILDHYSTLSFGIHYEYDLSSHSKLWLSTSYTPAIEGFSDYLLSSEAGIDIALNDHWALRSALRHHYDSTPANDKEPNDILLTIGLRYSLLGYPDEKAGHHKISEPANIGSGSIKAGWSSSLAMTASMAEGNSDSLDIGISYDTAYRETDREFFFTTDYTYSESDGLASNDSLRARAQFNKLLTKETYLGLGSGFLRDDIADTDYRVTPAITLGHYIIKQKDMTLSLETGPGYTFEKTGGITDNYFTMLAAEKFVWEINDRISFKQHLSGHLNPSETDDYNLMADILLDTHITKHISWRLAASWTYDNSPAAGKEKDDFTLSSGIALKF
;
A
#
# COMPACT_ATOMS: atom_id res chain seq x y z
N GLY A 1 4.61 -4.29 -1.12
CA GLY A 1 4.19 -2.89 -1.24
C GLY A 1 5.26 -2.09 -1.96
N ILE A 2 4.86 -1.02 -2.61
CA ILE A 2 5.77 -0.05 -3.24
C ILE A 2 5.18 1.33 -3.02
N SER A 3 6.03 2.27 -2.59
CA SER A 3 5.78 3.70 -2.59
C SER A 3 6.97 4.41 -3.22
N LEU A 4 6.72 5.42 -4.01
CA LEU A 4 7.74 6.24 -4.63
C LEU A 4 7.19 7.67 -4.77
N ALA A 5 7.97 8.65 -4.37
CA ALA A 5 7.77 10.05 -4.70
C ALA A 5 9.11 10.64 -5.15
N THR A 6 9.08 11.50 -6.14
CA THR A 6 10.24 12.28 -6.61
C THR A 6 9.82 13.70 -6.94
N GLY A 7 10.75 14.66 -6.85
CA GLY A 7 10.49 16.06 -7.11
C GLY A 7 10.88 16.94 -5.92
N ASN A 8 9.96 17.70 -5.37
CA ASN A 8 10.24 18.56 -4.21
C ASN A 8 10.64 17.78 -2.96
N ALA A 9 10.34 16.48 -2.90
CA ALA A 9 10.86 15.53 -1.92
C ALA A 9 11.02 14.15 -2.56
N ASP A 10 12.08 13.45 -2.23
CA ASP A 10 12.39 12.12 -2.76
C ASP A 10 12.10 11.06 -1.68
N ASN A 11 11.14 10.18 -1.95
CA ASN A 11 10.83 9.04 -1.09
C ASN A 11 10.82 7.76 -1.92
N LEU A 12 11.47 6.73 -1.42
CA LEU A 12 11.43 5.39 -1.98
C LEU A 12 11.16 4.38 -0.88
N GLY A 13 10.09 3.61 -1.01
CA GLY A 13 9.79 2.49 -0.11
C GLY A 13 9.38 1.25 -0.88
N TYR A 14 9.93 0.10 -0.52
CA TYR A 14 9.46 -1.17 -1.02
C TYR A 14 9.56 -2.29 0.01
N THR A 15 8.59 -3.19 -0.07
CA THR A 15 8.53 -4.40 0.75
C THR A 15 8.33 -5.60 -0.17
N LEU A 16 9.24 -6.54 -0.12
CA LEU A 16 9.16 -7.82 -0.82
C LEU A 16 9.11 -8.96 0.21
N ASN A 17 8.07 -9.78 0.16
CA ASN A 17 7.94 -10.96 1.01
C ASN A 17 7.79 -12.19 0.12
N LEU A 18 8.58 -13.20 0.40
CA LEU A 18 8.50 -14.52 -0.23
C LEU A 18 8.19 -15.56 0.85
N LEU A 19 7.23 -16.44 0.59
CA LEU A 19 6.90 -17.55 1.48
C LEU A 19 6.57 -18.78 0.64
N SER A 20 7.25 -19.87 0.92
CA SER A 20 6.97 -21.21 0.40
C SER A 20 6.52 -22.10 1.55
N VAL A 21 5.39 -22.77 1.38
CA VAL A 21 4.86 -23.72 2.36
C VAL A 21 4.66 -25.05 1.64
N TYR A 22 5.20 -26.11 2.22
CA TYR A 22 5.00 -27.48 1.79
C TYR A 22 4.41 -28.28 2.94
N GLU A 23 3.27 -28.93 2.69
CA GLU A 23 2.57 -29.78 3.66
C GLU A 23 2.30 -31.16 3.04
N HIS A 24 2.74 -32.20 3.71
CA HIS A 24 2.53 -33.58 3.28
C HIS A 24 2.64 -34.55 4.46
N ASP A 25 1.62 -35.39 4.66
CA ASP A 25 1.60 -36.48 5.67
C ASP A 25 2.02 -36.02 7.08
N GLY A 26 1.45 -34.91 7.58
CA GLY A 26 1.78 -34.37 8.90
C GLY A 26 3.14 -33.67 8.98
N ASN A 27 3.84 -33.52 7.86
CA ASN A 27 5.07 -32.73 7.76
C ASN A 27 4.76 -31.37 7.16
N THR A 28 5.28 -30.31 7.77
CA THR A 28 5.18 -28.95 7.25
C THR A 28 6.57 -28.35 7.12
N ALA A 29 6.93 -27.87 5.94
CA ALA A 29 8.12 -27.07 5.72
C ALA A 29 7.70 -25.64 5.28
N LYS A 30 8.24 -24.64 5.95
CA LYS A 30 8.06 -23.22 5.60
C LYS A 30 9.43 -22.60 5.33
N LEU A 31 9.57 -21.93 4.20
CA LEU A 31 10.74 -21.12 3.86
C LEU A 31 10.25 -19.73 3.48
N GLY A 32 10.87 -18.70 4.04
CA GLY A 32 10.48 -17.34 3.74
C GLY A 32 11.67 -16.40 3.67
N ALA A 33 11.46 -15.28 3.00
CA ALA A 33 12.37 -14.16 2.98
C ALA A 33 11.57 -12.86 2.90
N ASP A 34 11.97 -11.88 3.70
CA ASP A 34 11.39 -10.56 3.77
C ASP A 34 12.49 -9.53 3.52
N TRP A 35 12.22 -8.58 2.63
CA TRP A 35 13.10 -7.44 2.40
C TRP A 35 12.28 -6.15 2.52
N HIS A 36 12.71 -5.27 3.40
CA HIS A 36 12.12 -3.97 3.64
C HIS A 36 13.17 -2.91 3.39
N TYR A 37 12.83 -1.92 2.58
CA TYR A 37 13.68 -0.78 2.32
C TYR A 37 12.83 0.47 2.24
N ALA A 38 13.27 1.53 2.92
CA ALA A 38 12.71 2.85 2.75
C ALA A 38 13.80 3.91 2.96
N GLU A 39 13.72 4.96 2.15
CA GLU A 39 14.55 6.15 2.31
C GLU A 39 13.72 7.40 2.02
N ASN A 40 14.11 8.51 2.62
CA ASN A 40 13.50 9.81 2.45
C ASN A 40 14.62 10.85 2.26
N ASN A 41 14.60 11.58 1.13
CA ASN A 41 15.61 12.57 0.76
C ASN A 41 17.05 12.03 0.88
N GLY A 42 17.27 10.77 0.46
CA GLY A 42 18.56 10.09 0.51
C GLY A 42 18.98 9.59 1.89
N VAL A 43 18.14 9.73 2.91
CA VAL A 43 18.37 9.18 4.24
C VAL A 43 17.55 7.89 4.39
N LYS A 44 18.26 6.78 4.65
CA LYS A 44 17.60 5.49 4.87
C LYS A 44 16.95 5.46 6.25
N ASN A 45 15.67 5.06 6.27
CA ASN A 45 14.89 4.85 7.49
C ASN A 45 14.44 3.39 7.69
N THR A 46 14.57 2.55 6.65
CA THR A 46 14.38 1.11 6.76
C THR A 46 15.34 0.42 5.78
N ASP A 47 16.14 -0.53 6.24
CA ASP A 47 17.01 -1.33 5.37
C ASP A 47 17.28 -2.68 6.04
N SER A 48 16.30 -3.59 5.95
CA SER A 48 16.37 -4.90 6.60
C SER A 48 16.04 -6.05 5.65
N PHE A 49 16.76 -7.15 5.84
CA PHE A 49 16.54 -8.42 5.17
C PHE A 49 16.47 -9.55 6.18
N ARG A 50 15.41 -10.35 6.11
CA ARG A 50 15.24 -11.56 6.91
C ARG A 50 14.94 -12.75 6.02
N ALA A 51 15.65 -13.87 6.25
CA ALA A 51 15.27 -15.16 5.71
C ALA A 51 14.99 -16.14 6.87
N PHE A 52 14.04 -17.04 6.70
CA PHE A 52 13.71 -18.01 7.74
C PHE A 52 13.28 -19.34 7.16
N GLY A 53 13.51 -20.38 7.95
CA GLY A 53 13.07 -21.73 7.68
C GLY A 53 12.48 -22.38 8.92
N LYS A 54 11.39 -23.14 8.74
CA LYS A 54 10.78 -23.96 9.79
C LYS A 54 10.39 -25.30 9.20
N TYR A 55 10.78 -26.38 9.87
CA TYR A 55 10.33 -27.73 9.55
C TYR A 55 9.65 -28.34 10.78
N GLN A 56 8.45 -28.87 10.59
CA GLN A 56 7.60 -29.40 11.64
C GLN A 56 7.10 -30.78 11.24
N VAL A 57 7.07 -31.70 12.21
CA VAL A 57 6.50 -33.05 12.10
C VAL A 57 5.40 -33.20 13.14
N GLU A 58 4.20 -33.51 12.73
CA GLU A 58 3.08 -33.85 13.64
C GLU A 58 3.29 -35.28 14.17
N HIS A 59 3.37 -35.43 15.50
CA HIS A 59 3.45 -36.73 16.15
C HIS A 59 2.05 -37.34 16.35
N ASP A 60 1.09 -36.49 16.71
CA ASP A 60 -0.31 -36.81 16.83
C ASP A 60 -1.19 -35.57 16.48
N GLU A 61 -2.49 -35.61 16.75
CA GLU A 61 -3.41 -34.50 16.44
C GLU A 61 -3.06 -33.18 17.16
N ARG A 62 -2.29 -33.25 18.26
CA ARG A 62 -1.98 -32.08 19.09
C ARG A 62 -0.49 -31.82 19.25
N LEU A 63 0.33 -32.86 19.30
CA LEU A 63 1.76 -32.75 19.57
C LEU A 63 2.56 -32.72 18.27
N HIS A 64 3.46 -31.77 18.16
CA HIS A 64 4.38 -31.65 17.04
C HIS A 64 5.79 -31.27 17.50
N PHE A 65 6.79 -31.59 16.69
CA PHE A 65 8.19 -31.29 16.93
C PHE A 65 8.80 -30.65 15.68
N GLY A 66 9.85 -29.89 15.84
CA GLY A 66 10.51 -29.34 14.68
C GLY A 66 11.78 -28.59 14.97
N GLY A 67 12.30 -28.01 13.88
CA GLY A 67 13.44 -27.10 13.89
C GLY A 67 13.10 -25.82 13.16
N LYS A 68 13.73 -24.72 13.57
CA LYS A 68 13.60 -23.41 12.94
C LYS A 68 14.97 -22.74 12.82
N THR A 69 15.10 -21.91 11.83
CA THR A 69 16.27 -21.06 11.62
C THR A 69 15.84 -19.71 11.10
N SER A 70 16.58 -18.68 11.45
CA SER A 70 16.44 -17.36 10.86
C SER A 70 17.80 -16.72 10.59
N TYR A 71 17.84 -15.86 9.60
CA TYR A 71 18.93 -14.97 9.26
C TYR A 71 18.38 -13.55 9.14
N LEU A 72 18.95 -12.60 9.84
CA LEU A 72 18.56 -11.19 9.85
C LEU A 72 19.79 -10.33 9.57
N VAL A 73 19.58 -9.32 8.73
CA VAL A 73 20.42 -8.13 8.58
C VAL A 73 19.51 -6.93 8.77
N ASP A 74 19.91 -5.98 9.57
CA ASP A 74 19.18 -4.73 9.77
C ASP A 74 20.16 -3.58 9.94
N ASN A 75 20.36 -2.83 8.85
CA ASN A 75 21.36 -1.77 8.79
C ASN A 75 20.94 -0.53 9.61
N ILE A 76 19.65 -0.36 9.95
CA ILE A 76 19.17 0.74 10.78
C ILE A 76 19.39 0.44 12.26
N SER A 77 19.22 -0.83 12.66
CA SER A 77 19.43 -1.30 14.03
C SER A 77 20.89 -1.74 14.31
N ASP A 78 21.82 -1.49 13.36
CA ASP A 78 23.24 -1.89 13.40
C ASP A 78 23.44 -3.40 13.61
N ILE A 79 22.52 -4.22 13.08
CA ILE A 79 22.65 -5.68 13.05
C ILE A 79 23.27 -6.08 11.71
N ASN A 80 24.61 -6.27 11.70
CA ASN A 80 25.33 -6.73 10.51
C ASN A 80 24.87 -8.14 10.09
N TYR A 81 24.64 -9.01 11.06
CA TYR A 81 23.89 -10.26 10.91
C TYR A 81 23.48 -10.84 12.27
N ARG A 82 22.38 -11.58 12.25
CA ARG A 82 21.94 -12.49 13.33
C ARG A 82 21.46 -13.80 12.71
N ILE A 83 21.99 -14.92 13.20
CA ILE A 83 21.59 -16.26 12.80
C ILE A 83 21.04 -16.97 14.03
N ASP A 84 19.81 -17.46 13.95
CA ASP A 84 19.20 -18.26 15.01
C ASP A 84 18.96 -19.68 14.49
N LEU A 85 19.32 -20.66 15.30
CA LEU A 85 18.95 -22.05 15.13
C LEU A 85 18.20 -22.54 16.37
N GLY A 86 17.08 -23.22 16.21
CA GLY A 86 16.30 -23.72 17.33
C GLY A 86 15.59 -25.02 17.03
N LEU A 87 15.44 -25.84 18.06
CA LEU A 87 14.51 -26.97 18.07
C LEU A 87 13.29 -26.58 18.90
N PHE A 88 12.15 -27.21 18.64
CA PHE A 88 10.95 -26.96 19.43
C PHE A 88 10.07 -28.20 19.54
N ALA A 89 9.35 -28.29 20.66
CA ALA A 89 8.17 -29.09 20.83
C ALA A 89 6.96 -28.14 20.91
N GLY A 90 5.88 -28.49 20.25
CA GLY A 90 4.69 -27.67 20.22
C GLY A 90 3.43 -28.48 20.49
N TYR A 91 2.43 -27.78 21.04
CA TYR A 91 1.14 -28.37 21.40
C TYR A 91 -0.01 -27.50 20.91
N TYR A 92 -0.93 -28.08 20.13
CA TYR A 92 -2.17 -27.42 19.71
C TYR A 92 -3.18 -27.39 20.86
N LEU A 93 -3.41 -26.21 21.44
CA LEU A 93 -4.49 -25.97 22.39
C LEU A 93 -5.84 -26.02 21.70
N LEU A 94 -5.92 -25.47 20.48
CA LEU A 94 -7.07 -25.51 19.59
C LEU A 94 -6.61 -25.98 18.21
N LYS A 95 -7.32 -26.93 17.62
CA LYS A 95 -7.09 -27.36 16.24
C LYS A 95 -8.44 -27.87 15.69
N ASN A 96 -9.06 -27.05 14.85
CA ASN A 96 -10.29 -27.40 14.15
C ASN A 96 -10.29 -26.80 12.75
N LYS A 97 -11.38 -26.93 11.99
CA LYS A 97 -11.48 -26.50 10.59
C LYS A 97 -11.30 -25.00 10.37
N HIS A 98 -11.60 -24.17 11.39
CA HIS A 98 -11.64 -22.72 11.26
C HIS A 98 -10.57 -22.01 12.06
N GLN A 99 -9.94 -22.70 13.02
CA GLN A 99 -8.92 -22.06 13.85
C GLN A 99 -7.91 -23.06 14.38
N SER A 100 -6.71 -22.57 14.57
CA SER A 100 -5.63 -23.28 15.26
C SER A 100 -4.93 -22.34 16.25
N LEU A 101 -4.63 -22.83 17.44
CA LEU A 101 -3.80 -22.16 18.43
C LEU A 101 -2.77 -23.16 18.91
N SER A 102 -1.49 -22.88 18.69
CA SER A 102 -0.38 -23.67 19.17
C SER A 102 0.54 -22.89 20.09
N LEU A 103 1.09 -23.60 21.06
CA LEU A 103 2.22 -23.16 21.88
C LEU A 103 3.44 -23.97 21.49
N GLU A 104 4.59 -23.32 21.42
CA GLU A 104 5.87 -23.95 21.10
C GLU A 104 6.91 -23.55 22.10
N ALA A 105 7.80 -24.46 22.50
CA ALA A 105 8.94 -24.15 23.35
C ALA A 105 10.14 -25.05 22.97
N GLY A 106 11.36 -24.50 23.12
CA GLY A 106 12.55 -25.30 22.91
C GLY A 106 13.86 -24.51 22.94
N PRO A 107 14.98 -25.23 23.00
CA PRO A 107 16.32 -24.64 23.03
C PRO A 107 16.74 -24.14 21.65
N GLY A 108 17.58 -23.13 21.64
CA GLY A 108 18.20 -22.60 20.46
C GLY A 108 19.60 -22.08 20.71
N TYR A 109 20.19 -21.55 19.66
CA TYR A 109 21.52 -20.93 19.70
C TYR A 109 21.55 -19.77 18.69
N ALA A 110 22.08 -18.63 19.13
CA ALA A 110 22.21 -17.43 18.34
C ALA A 110 23.67 -17.06 18.08
N TRP A 111 23.97 -16.61 16.89
CA TRP A 111 25.21 -15.94 16.50
C TRP A 111 24.85 -14.58 15.95
N GLN A 112 25.52 -13.54 16.42
CA GLN A 112 25.25 -12.18 15.94
C GLN A 112 26.54 -11.36 15.83
N ASP A 113 26.48 -10.39 14.93
CA ASP A 113 27.36 -9.25 14.84
C ASP A 113 26.48 -8.00 14.92
N GLN A 114 26.52 -7.32 16.06
CA GLN A 114 25.74 -6.12 16.34
C GLN A 114 26.70 -5.00 16.73
N ASP A 115 26.67 -3.87 16.02
CA ASP A 115 27.60 -2.75 16.17
C ASP A 115 29.08 -3.18 16.13
N GLY A 116 29.43 -4.19 15.29
CA GLY A 116 30.78 -4.76 15.19
C GLY A 116 31.18 -5.64 16.37
N ILE A 117 30.28 -5.92 17.31
CA ILE A 117 30.50 -6.83 18.45
C ILE A 117 30.00 -8.22 18.06
N LEU A 118 30.93 -9.18 17.96
CA LEU A 118 30.61 -10.57 17.69
C LEU A 118 30.21 -11.26 19.00
N ASP A 119 29.03 -11.83 19.03
CA ASP A 119 28.51 -12.58 20.17
C ASP A 119 27.82 -13.87 19.74
N HIS A 120 27.72 -14.84 20.68
CA HIS A 120 27.03 -16.10 20.47
C HIS A 120 26.60 -16.68 21.82
N TYR A 121 25.33 -17.08 21.91
CA TYR A 121 24.74 -17.52 23.16
C TYR A 121 23.64 -18.56 22.98
N SER A 122 23.39 -19.33 24.03
CA SER A 122 22.31 -20.30 24.08
C SER A 122 20.99 -19.57 24.37
N THR A 123 19.92 -19.98 23.69
CA THR A 123 18.58 -19.37 23.84
C THR A 123 17.54 -20.39 24.27
N LEU A 124 16.47 -19.90 24.88
CA LEU A 124 15.25 -20.65 25.07
C LEU A 124 14.12 -19.91 24.37
N SER A 125 13.41 -20.57 23.47
CA SER A 125 12.36 -19.94 22.68
C SER A 125 10.99 -20.40 23.12
N PHE A 126 10.05 -19.47 23.28
CA PHE A 126 8.63 -19.70 23.50
C PHE A 126 7.83 -19.04 22.38
N GLY A 127 6.91 -19.77 21.78
CA GLY A 127 6.10 -19.30 20.65
C GLY A 127 4.60 -19.51 20.89
N ILE A 128 3.80 -18.56 20.40
CA ILE A 128 2.34 -18.65 20.30
C ILE A 128 1.99 -18.39 18.84
N HIS A 129 1.22 -19.30 18.23
CA HIS A 129 0.73 -19.13 16.87
C HIS A 129 -0.77 -19.34 16.85
N TYR A 130 -1.49 -18.35 16.34
CA TYR A 130 -2.94 -18.40 16.20
C TYR A 130 -3.34 -18.09 14.76
N GLU A 131 -4.19 -18.91 14.20
CA GLU A 131 -4.81 -18.68 12.89
C GLU A 131 -6.32 -18.83 13.03
N TYR A 132 -7.09 -17.95 12.38
CA TYR A 132 -8.53 -17.96 12.36
C TYR A 132 -9.09 -17.62 10.98
N ASP A 133 -9.86 -18.53 10.38
CA ASP A 133 -10.56 -18.29 9.14
C ASP A 133 -11.81 -17.45 9.42
N LEU A 134 -11.74 -16.15 9.18
CA LEU A 134 -12.85 -15.19 9.32
C LEU A 134 -13.97 -15.50 8.31
N SER A 135 -13.57 -15.97 7.12
CA SER A 135 -14.47 -16.40 6.04
C SER A 135 -13.73 -17.38 5.13
N SER A 136 -14.42 -17.90 4.09
CA SER A 136 -13.79 -18.71 3.05
C SER A 136 -12.67 -17.99 2.28
N HIS A 137 -12.58 -16.64 2.38
CA HIS A 137 -11.63 -15.82 1.63
C HIS A 137 -10.72 -14.98 2.53
N SER A 138 -10.91 -15.01 3.86
CA SER A 138 -10.14 -14.16 4.76
C SER A 138 -9.65 -14.95 5.98
N LYS A 139 -8.36 -14.81 6.27
CA LYS A 139 -7.67 -15.44 7.38
C LYS A 139 -6.99 -14.37 8.23
N LEU A 140 -7.25 -14.39 9.52
CA LEU A 140 -6.50 -13.65 10.53
C LEU A 140 -5.42 -14.56 11.10
N TRP A 141 -4.23 -14.01 11.36
CA TRP A 141 -3.15 -14.75 11.98
C TRP A 141 -2.38 -13.86 12.97
N LEU A 142 -1.84 -14.51 14.00
CA LEU A 142 -1.01 -13.91 15.03
C LEU A 142 0.13 -14.88 15.34
N SER A 143 1.35 -14.36 15.40
CA SER A 143 2.54 -15.11 15.83
C SER A 143 3.32 -14.25 16.81
N THR A 144 3.64 -14.79 17.96
CA THR A 144 4.49 -14.13 18.95
C THR A 144 5.56 -15.10 19.40
N SER A 145 6.80 -14.64 19.50
CA SER A 145 7.93 -15.40 20.05
C SER A 145 8.69 -14.58 21.09
N TYR A 146 8.99 -15.17 22.21
CA TYR A 146 9.86 -14.67 23.27
C TYR A 146 11.10 -15.55 23.33
N THR A 147 12.28 -14.98 23.17
CA THR A 147 13.54 -15.70 23.02
C THR A 147 14.60 -15.09 23.95
N PRO A 148 14.65 -15.46 25.24
CA PRO A 148 15.70 -15.05 26.17
C PRO A 148 17.00 -15.81 25.95
N ALA A 149 18.12 -15.15 26.25
CA ALA A 149 19.43 -15.81 26.47
C ALA A 149 19.39 -16.64 27.74
N ILE A 150 19.95 -17.86 27.73
CA ILE A 150 19.96 -18.74 28.92
C ILE A 150 20.91 -18.19 30.00
N GLU A 151 22.00 -17.59 29.57
CA GLU A 151 23.03 -17.00 30.43
C GLU A 151 22.54 -15.76 31.21
N GLY A 152 21.49 -15.08 30.67
CA GLY A 152 20.88 -13.89 31.26
C GLY A 152 19.48 -13.64 30.74
N PHE A 153 18.45 -14.08 31.46
CA PHE A 153 17.05 -13.95 31.06
C PHE A 153 16.55 -12.49 30.89
N SER A 154 17.35 -11.50 31.32
CA SER A 154 17.09 -10.09 31.06
C SER A 154 17.48 -9.68 29.63
N ASP A 155 18.29 -10.48 28.95
CA ASP A 155 18.63 -10.33 27.54
C ASP A 155 17.68 -11.21 26.73
N TYR A 156 16.76 -10.58 26.02
CA TYR A 156 15.71 -11.29 25.26
C TYR A 156 15.23 -10.52 24.04
N LEU A 157 14.77 -11.28 23.09
CA LEU A 157 14.04 -10.79 21.93
C LEU A 157 12.56 -11.16 22.07
N LEU A 158 11.68 -10.18 21.82
CA LEU A 158 10.25 -10.40 21.63
C LEU A 158 9.89 -10.01 20.19
N SER A 159 9.35 -10.94 19.42
CA SER A 159 8.87 -10.68 18.09
C SER A 159 7.39 -11.06 17.99
N SER A 160 6.56 -10.11 17.58
CA SER A 160 5.14 -10.33 17.38
C SER A 160 4.75 -9.88 15.99
N GLU A 161 3.91 -10.65 15.32
CA GLU A 161 3.38 -10.33 14.00
C GLU A 161 1.91 -10.73 13.95
N ALA A 162 1.06 -9.79 13.57
CA ALA A 162 -0.37 -10.01 13.41
C ALA A 162 -0.81 -9.51 12.05
N GLY A 163 -1.74 -10.19 11.40
CA GLY A 163 -2.19 -9.74 10.10
C GLY A 163 -3.46 -10.42 9.63
N ILE A 164 -3.93 -9.92 8.49
CA ILE A 164 -5.07 -10.45 7.76
C ILE A 164 -4.67 -10.70 6.31
N ASP A 165 -4.99 -11.89 5.83
CA ASP A 165 -4.90 -12.26 4.42
C ASP A 165 -6.31 -12.33 3.84
N ILE A 166 -6.56 -11.67 2.71
CA ILE A 166 -7.82 -11.71 1.99
C ILE A 166 -7.54 -12.25 0.59
N ALA A 167 -7.98 -13.50 0.32
CA ALA A 167 -7.82 -14.14 -0.97
C ALA A 167 -8.62 -13.39 -2.05
N LEU A 168 -7.96 -13.04 -3.14
CA LEU A 168 -8.53 -12.34 -4.30
C LEU A 168 -8.96 -13.34 -5.37
N ASN A 169 -8.19 -14.39 -5.51
CA ASN A 169 -8.41 -15.56 -6.36
C ASN A 169 -7.46 -16.69 -5.91
N ASP A 170 -7.36 -17.75 -6.69
CA ASP A 170 -6.54 -18.93 -6.37
C ASP A 170 -5.05 -18.63 -6.18
N HIS A 171 -4.55 -17.52 -6.71
CA HIS A 171 -3.12 -17.17 -6.68
C HIS A 171 -2.80 -15.88 -5.92
N TRP A 172 -3.75 -14.94 -5.82
CA TRP A 172 -3.51 -13.64 -5.23
C TRP A 172 -4.27 -13.44 -3.92
N ALA A 173 -3.65 -12.84 -2.95
CA ALA A 173 -4.26 -12.32 -1.72
C ALA A 173 -3.78 -10.91 -1.43
N LEU A 174 -4.62 -10.11 -0.80
CA LEU A 174 -4.22 -8.91 -0.12
C LEU A 174 -3.75 -9.30 1.28
N ARG A 175 -2.61 -8.75 1.71
CA ARG A 175 -2.06 -8.93 3.06
C ARG A 175 -1.90 -7.58 3.73
N SER A 176 -2.40 -7.45 4.96
CA SER A 176 -2.02 -6.40 5.89
C SER A 176 -1.38 -7.03 7.10
N ALA A 177 -0.21 -6.55 7.51
CA ALA A 177 0.55 -7.11 8.62
C ALA A 177 1.15 -5.99 9.47
N LEU A 178 1.01 -6.12 10.79
CA LEU A 178 1.68 -5.32 11.80
C LEU A 178 2.74 -6.21 12.46
N ARG A 179 4.00 -5.79 12.39
CA ARG A 179 5.13 -6.44 13.04
C ARG A 179 5.61 -5.55 14.18
N HIS A 180 5.90 -6.14 15.31
CA HIS A 180 6.59 -5.54 16.44
C HIS A 180 7.80 -6.39 16.79
N HIS A 181 8.95 -5.76 16.88
CA HIS A 181 10.20 -6.36 17.37
C HIS A 181 10.70 -5.56 18.57
N TYR A 182 11.09 -6.26 19.61
CA TYR A 182 11.68 -5.67 20.81
C TYR A 182 12.98 -6.40 21.13
N ASP A 183 14.09 -5.66 21.18
CA ASP A 183 15.39 -6.11 21.63
C ASP A 183 15.69 -5.47 22.99
N SER A 184 15.84 -6.27 24.04
CA SER A 184 16.10 -5.76 25.39
C SER A 184 17.52 -5.21 25.55
N THR A 185 18.42 -5.55 24.62
CA THR A 185 19.85 -5.16 24.59
C THR A 185 20.21 -4.65 23.19
N PRO A 186 19.59 -3.57 22.71
CA PRO A 186 19.87 -3.03 21.39
C PRO A 186 21.31 -2.50 21.29
N ALA A 187 21.79 -2.25 20.06
CA ALA A 187 23.07 -1.58 19.85
C ALA A 187 23.09 -0.19 20.52
N ASN A 188 24.29 0.35 20.75
CA ASN A 188 24.43 1.67 21.35
C ASN A 188 23.68 2.73 20.54
N ASP A 189 22.97 3.62 21.25
CA ASP A 189 22.17 4.70 20.66
C ASP A 189 21.00 4.22 19.75
N LYS A 190 20.57 2.95 19.91
CA LYS A 190 19.40 2.39 19.20
C LYS A 190 18.20 2.19 20.13
N GLU A 191 17.01 2.36 19.56
CA GLU A 191 15.76 2.08 20.26
C GLU A 191 15.52 0.57 20.41
N PRO A 192 14.93 0.13 21.53
CA PRO A 192 14.62 -1.28 21.74
C PRO A 192 13.38 -1.78 20.97
N ASN A 193 12.50 -0.88 20.54
CA ASN A 193 11.26 -1.19 19.85
C ASN A 193 11.35 -0.83 18.39
N ASP A 194 10.88 -1.75 17.53
CA ASP A 194 10.61 -1.49 16.12
C ASP A 194 9.19 -1.97 15.79
N ILE A 195 8.39 -1.10 15.19
CA ILE A 195 7.04 -1.38 14.71
C ILE A 195 6.98 -1.13 13.22
N LEU A 196 6.43 -2.07 12.46
CA LEU A 196 6.29 -1.96 11.02
C LEU A 196 4.88 -2.41 10.58
N LEU A 197 4.12 -1.50 10.00
CA LEU A 197 2.86 -1.80 9.32
C LEU A 197 3.08 -1.91 7.82
N THR A 198 2.66 -3.00 7.22
CA THR A 198 2.73 -3.23 5.78
C THR A 198 1.38 -3.60 5.19
N ILE A 199 1.08 -3.07 4.00
CA ILE A 199 -0.07 -3.46 3.19
C ILE A 199 0.43 -3.80 1.79
N GLY A 200 0.11 -4.99 1.28
CA GLY A 200 0.63 -5.44 -0.01
C GLY A 200 -0.14 -6.61 -0.62
N LEU A 201 0.31 -7.00 -1.80
CA LEU A 201 -0.18 -8.19 -2.49
C LEU A 201 0.71 -9.39 -2.20
N ARG A 202 0.07 -10.52 -1.95
CA ARG A 202 0.71 -11.84 -1.86
C ARG A 202 0.34 -12.67 -3.08
N TYR A 203 1.33 -13.24 -3.75
CA TYR A 203 1.12 -14.17 -4.86
C TYR A 203 1.54 -15.58 -4.47
N SER A 204 0.69 -16.57 -4.72
CA SER A 204 0.97 -17.98 -4.51
C SER A 204 1.22 -18.67 -5.87
N LEU A 205 2.43 -19.19 -6.09
CA LEU A 205 2.81 -19.90 -7.33
C LEU A 205 2.02 -21.19 -7.55
N LEU A 206 1.69 -21.89 -6.47
CA LEU A 206 0.99 -23.19 -6.50
C LEU A 206 -0.52 -23.07 -6.25
N GLY A 207 -1.01 -21.84 -6.13
CA GLY A 207 -2.36 -21.57 -5.63
C GLY A 207 -2.45 -21.67 -4.10
N TYR A 208 -3.53 -21.17 -3.54
CA TYR A 208 -3.88 -21.46 -2.14
C TYR A 208 -4.41 -22.89 -2.09
N PRO A 209 -3.89 -23.76 -1.18
CA PRO A 209 -4.35 -25.16 -1.13
C PRO A 209 -5.87 -25.21 -0.89
N ASP A 210 -6.57 -25.78 -1.85
CA ASP A 210 -8.04 -25.95 -1.85
C ASP A 210 -8.53 -26.98 -0.78
N GLU A 211 -7.64 -27.55 0.02
CA GLU A 211 -7.99 -28.67 0.91
C GLU A 211 -8.88 -28.31 2.10
N LYS A 212 -9.13 -27.02 2.38
CA LYS A 212 -10.12 -26.63 3.39
C LYS A 212 -11.29 -25.82 2.84
N ALA A 213 -11.20 -25.35 1.63
CA ALA A 213 -12.36 -24.92 0.86
C ALA A 213 -13.04 -26.20 0.33
N GLY A 214 -13.93 -26.79 1.13
CA GLY A 214 -14.88 -27.76 0.58
C GLY A 214 -15.53 -27.13 -0.62
N HIS A 215 -15.20 -27.64 -1.83
CA HIS A 215 -15.79 -27.35 -3.14
C HIS A 215 -16.80 -26.17 -3.19
N HIS A 216 -16.44 -25.04 -2.69
CA HIS A 216 -16.95 -23.82 -3.23
C HIS A 216 -16.00 -23.48 -4.39
N LYS A 217 -16.34 -24.00 -5.62
CA LYS A 217 -16.15 -23.16 -6.79
C LYS A 217 -16.34 -21.75 -6.26
N ILE A 218 -15.27 -20.92 -6.33
CA ILE A 218 -15.44 -19.47 -6.25
C ILE A 218 -16.64 -19.26 -7.13
N SER A 219 -17.80 -19.05 -6.49
CA SER A 219 -19.06 -18.89 -7.21
C SER A 219 -18.73 -17.83 -8.21
N GLU A 220 -18.78 -18.21 -9.50
CA GLU A 220 -18.41 -17.34 -10.62
C GLU A 220 -18.70 -15.94 -10.19
N PRO A 221 -17.70 -15.03 -10.15
CA PRO A 221 -17.80 -13.76 -9.41
C PRO A 221 -19.19 -13.24 -9.71
N ALA A 222 -20.07 -13.28 -8.70
CA ALA A 222 -21.51 -13.26 -8.89
C ALA A 222 -21.77 -12.08 -9.76
N ASN A 223 -21.97 -12.32 -11.01
CA ASN A 223 -22.04 -11.45 -12.16
C ASN A 223 -21.82 -9.99 -11.71
N ILE A 224 -20.54 -9.63 -11.42
CA ILE A 224 -20.17 -8.27 -11.02
C ILE A 224 -20.53 -7.54 -12.28
N GLY A 225 -21.71 -7.01 -12.30
CA GLY A 225 -22.45 -6.64 -13.48
C GLY A 225 -21.48 -5.91 -14.36
N SER A 226 -21.15 -6.58 -15.50
CA SER A 226 -20.23 -6.11 -16.53
C SER A 226 -20.17 -4.60 -16.46
N GLY A 227 -19.01 -4.00 -16.22
CA GLY A 227 -18.80 -2.58 -15.94
C GLY A 227 -19.45 -1.59 -16.90
N SER A 228 -20.75 -1.74 -17.04
CA SER A 228 -21.56 -0.73 -17.71
C SER A 228 -21.46 0.48 -16.84
N ILE A 229 -21.02 1.58 -17.41
CA ILE A 229 -21.17 2.92 -16.88
C ILE A 229 -22.65 3.05 -16.47
N LYS A 230 -22.93 2.70 -15.21
CA LYS A 230 -24.31 2.62 -14.73
C LYS A 230 -24.82 4.03 -14.59
N ALA A 231 -26.08 4.25 -14.98
CA ALA A 231 -26.81 5.41 -14.56
C ALA A 231 -26.93 5.41 -13.02
N GLY A 232 -26.81 6.60 -12.41
CA GLY A 232 -26.85 6.78 -10.97
C GLY A 232 -25.48 7.07 -10.36
N TRP A 233 -25.38 6.94 -9.04
CA TRP A 233 -24.17 7.18 -8.27
C TRP A 233 -23.24 5.97 -8.25
N SER A 234 -21.94 6.24 -8.31
CA SER A 234 -20.88 5.28 -8.02
C SER A 234 -19.78 5.99 -7.22
N SER A 235 -19.35 5.43 -6.11
CA SER A 235 -18.35 6.04 -5.24
C SER A 235 -17.27 5.04 -4.85
N SER A 236 -16.05 5.52 -4.64
CA SER A 236 -14.97 4.73 -4.05
C SER A 236 -14.16 5.57 -3.06
N LEU A 237 -13.75 4.96 -1.97
CA LEU A 237 -12.82 5.48 -0.98
C LEU A 237 -11.61 4.57 -0.96
N ALA A 238 -10.43 5.09 -1.25
CA ALA A 238 -9.19 4.33 -1.14
C ALA A 238 -8.32 4.87 -0.02
N MET A 239 -7.58 3.96 0.63
CA MET A 239 -6.64 4.29 1.67
C MET A 239 -5.33 3.53 1.45
N THR A 240 -4.23 4.23 1.61
CA THR A 240 -2.88 3.68 1.71
C THR A 240 -2.32 4.08 3.06
N ALA A 241 -1.56 3.21 3.71
CA ALA A 241 -0.84 3.54 4.91
C ALA A 241 0.41 2.65 5.02
N SER A 242 1.52 3.25 5.42
CA SER A 242 2.68 2.56 5.95
C SER A 242 3.18 3.33 7.17
N MET A 243 3.75 2.63 8.12
CA MET A 243 4.30 3.21 9.33
C MET A 243 5.48 2.35 9.79
N ALA A 244 6.57 2.99 10.14
CA ALA A 244 7.64 2.41 10.92
C ALA A 244 7.89 3.31 12.12
N GLU A 245 8.20 2.72 13.26
CA GLU A 245 8.54 3.40 14.52
C GLU A 245 9.65 2.62 15.20
N GLY A 246 10.68 3.33 15.72
CA GLY A 246 11.83 2.71 16.36
C GLY A 246 13.11 3.46 16.07
N ASN A 247 14.12 2.76 15.56
CA ASN A 247 15.42 3.39 15.23
C ASN A 247 15.33 4.45 14.13
N SER A 248 14.23 4.50 13.42
CA SER A 248 13.86 5.54 12.47
C SER A 248 12.33 5.56 12.35
N ASP A 249 11.76 6.74 12.40
CA ASP A 249 10.31 6.93 12.35
C ASP A 249 9.88 7.30 10.93
N SER A 250 8.85 6.66 10.41
CA SER A 250 8.21 7.06 9.15
C SER A 250 6.71 6.83 9.17
N LEU A 251 5.99 7.73 8.53
CA LEU A 251 4.55 7.66 8.37
C LEU A 251 4.18 8.09 6.94
N ASP A 252 3.50 7.21 6.20
CA ASP A 252 2.88 7.53 4.92
C ASP A 252 1.39 7.27 4.99
N ILE A 253 0.60 8.25 4.60
CA ILE A 253 -0.85 8.16 4.53
C ILE A 253 -1.31 8.69 3.18
N GLY A 254 -2.17 7.93 2.49
CA GLY A 254 -2.90 8.38 1.32
C GLY A 254 -4.39 8.09 1.49
N ILE A 255 -5.22 9.09 1.21
CA ILE A 255 -6.69 8.95 1.20
C ILE A 255 -7.19 9.52 -0.11
N SER A 256 -7.93 8.74 -0.89
CA SER A 256 -8.60 9.22 -2.09
C SER A 256 -10.07 8.86 -2.09
N TYR A 257 -10.90 9.82 -2.50
CA TYR A 257 -12.33 9.62 -2.68
C TYR A 257 -12.74 10.04 -4.08
N ASP A 258 -13.40 9.14 -4.78
CA ASP A 258 -13.96 9.35 -6.11
C ASP A 258 -15.47 9.15 -6.07
N THR A 259 -16.22 10.04 -6.69
CA THR A 259 -17.64 9.81 -6.94
C THR A 259 -18.04 10.30 -8.32
N ALA A 260 -18.92 9.56 -8.96
CA ALA A 260 -19.50 9.92 -10.24
C ALA A 260 -21.01 9.69 -10.21
N TYR A 261 -21.74 10.64 -10.78
CA TYR A 261 -23.17 10.52 -11.07
C TYR A 261 -23.39 10.64 -12.57
N ARG A 262 -24.17 9.76 -13.14
CA ARG A 262 -24.46 9.77 -14.57
C ARG A 262 -25.95 9.59 -14.85
N GLU A 263 -26.48 10.45 -15.68
CA GLU A 263 -27.79 10.32 -16.30
C GLU A 263 -27.67 10.46 -17.84
N THR A 264 -28.79 10.38 -18.52
CA THR A 264 -28.83 10.44 -19.98
C THR A 264 -28.26 11.75 -20.55
N ASP A 265 -28.46 12.87 -19.83
CA ASP A 265 -28.17 14.22 -20.34
C ASP A 265 -27.24 15.02 -19.40
N ARG A 266 -26.80 14.43 -18.27
CA ARG A 266 -25.92 15.09 -17.31
C ARG A 266 -25.03 14.11 -16.58
N GLU A 267 -23.86 14.60 -16.23
CA GLU A 267 -22.87 13.85 -15.47
C GLU A 267 -22.26 14.77 -14.41
N PHE A 268 -21.93 14.22 -13.25
CA PHE A 268 -21.18 14.89 -12.20
C PHE A 268 -20.03 14.01 -11.76
N PHE A 269 -18.87 14.61 -11.57
CA PHE A 269 -17.66 13.93 -11.09
C PHE A 269 -17.07 14.75 -9.95
N PHE A 270 -16.64 14.08 -8.91
CA PHE A 270 -15.85 14.66 -7.85
C PHE A 270 -14.75 13.69 -7.44
N THR A 271 -13.53 14.18 -7.34
CA THR A 271 -12.37 13.44 -6.84
C THR A 271 -11.66 14.28 -5.80
N THR A 272 -11.13 13.65 -4.77
CA THR A 272 -10.21 14.30 -3.83
C THR A 272 -9.17 13.31 -3.38
N ASP A 273 -7.92 13.77 -3.28
CA ASP A 273 -6.75 13.00 -2.90
C ASP A 273 -5.98 13.81 -1.85
N TYR A 274 -5.70 13.18 -0.72
CA TYR A 274 -4.80 13.69 0.31
C TYR A 274 -3.65 12.73 0.48
N THR A 275 -2.43 13.23 0.45
CA THR A 275 -1.21 12.48 0.70
C THR A 275 -0.37 13.20 1.76
N TYR A 276 0.11 12.44 2.72
CA TYR A 276 1.03 12.89 3.76
C TYR A 276 2.13 11.86 3.93
N SER A 277 3.38 12.35 3.96
CA SER A 277 4.54 11.52 4.28
C SER A 277 5.48 12.31 5.16
N GLU A 278 5.99 11.66 6.20
CA GLU A 278 7.05 12.22 7.04
C GLU A 278 8.07 11.15 7.42
N SER A 279 9.28 11.57 7.74
CA SER A 279 10.32 10.76 8.31
C SER A 279 11.09 11.57 9.36
N ASP A 280 11.29 10.97 10.53
CA ASP A 280 11.97 11.60 11.68
C ASP A 280 11.42 13.00 12.01
N GLY A 281 10.09 13.15 11.91
CA GLY A 281 9.38 14.41 12.18
C GLY A 281 9.50 15.48 11.09
N LEU A 282 10.09 15.15 9.93
CA LEU A 282 10.18 16.04 8.78
C LEU A 282 9.21 15.59 7.70
N ALA A 283 8.22 16.45 7.41
CA ALA A 283 7.27 16.20 6.34
C ALA A 283 7.98 16.27 4.98
N SER A 284 7.73 15.26 4.13
CA SER A 284 8.22 15.16 2.76
C SER A 284 7.10 15.17 1.73
N ASN A 285 5.85 15.03 2.16
CA ASN A 285 4.65 15.23 1.35
C ASN A 285 3.52 15.73 2.24
N ASP A 286 2.82 16.77 1.85
CA ASP A 286 1.57 17.24 2.46
C ASP A 286 0.75 17.94 1.38
N SER A 287 0.01 17.15 0.62
CA SER A 287 -0.71 17.62 -0.56
C SER A 287 -2.18 17.22 -0.51
N LEU A 288 -3.06 18.18 -0.78
CA LEU A 288 -4.50 18.00 -0.95
C LEU A 288 -4.93 18.47 -2.33
N ARG A 289 -5.47 17.56 -3.12
CA ARG A 289 -6.07 17.86 -4.42
C ARG A 289 -7.55 17.55 -4.39
N ALA A 290 -8.35 18.38 -5.02
CA ALA A 290 -9.75 18.10 -5.25
C ALA A 290 -10.17 18.58 -6.64
N ARG A 291 -11.13 17.92 -7.24
CA ARG A 291 -11.64 18.24 -8.57
C ARG A 291 -13.14 17.97 -8.60
N ALA A 292 -13.90 18.96 -9.02
CA ALA A 292 -15.34 18.82 -9.24
C ALA A 292 -15.68 19.22 -10.68
N GLN A 293 -16.58 18.49 -11.33
CA GLN A 293 -17.02 18.80 -12.68
C GLN A 293 -18.46 18.35 -12.91
N PHE A 294 -19.25 19.24 -13.45
CA PHE A 294 -20.60 18.97 -13.95
C PHE A 294 -20.63 19.09 -15.47
N ASN A 295 -21.11 18.07 -16.17
CA ASN A 295 -21.29 18.04 -17.61
C ASN A 295 -22.77 18.05 -17.98
N LYS A 296 -23.18 18.96 -18.83
CA LYS A 296 -24.46 18.93 -19.54
C LYS A 296 -24.22 18.39 -20.95
N LEU A 297 -24.74 17.23 -21.26
CA LEU A 297 -24.65 16.65 -22.62
C LEU A 297 -25.54 17.45 -23.58
N LEU A 298 -24.90 17.95 -24.65
CA LEU A 298 -25.55 18.64 -25.76
C LEU A 298 -25.98 17.67 -26.87
N THR A 299 -25.17 16.62 -27.04
CA THR A 299 -25.45 15.46 -27.89
C THR A 299 -25.10 14.18 -27.12
N LYS A 300 -25.14 13.01 -27.75
CA LYS A 300 -24.69 11.77 -27.13
C LYS A 300 -23.20 11.79 -26.80
N GLU A 301 -22.40 12.53 -27.56
CA GLU A 301 -20.94 12.56 -27.47
C GLU A 301 -20.39 13.91 -26.99
N THR A 302 -21.12 15.05 -27.21
CA THR A 302 -20.62 16.39 -26.91
C THR A 302 -21.28 16.94 -25.66
N TYR A 303 -20.49 17.58 -24.78
CA TYR A 303 -20.97 18.19 -23.54
C TYR A 303 -20.38 19.56 -23.29
N LEU A 304 -21.13 20.37 -22.55
CA LEU A 304 -20.63 21.58 -21.90
C LEU A 304 -20.31 21.24 -20.46
N GLY A 305 -19.05 21.46 -20.04
CA GLY A 305 -18.54 21.22 -18.71
C GLY A 305 -18.43 22.51 -17.90
N LEU A 306 -18.75 22.45 -16.61
CA LEU A 306 -18.44 23.45 -15.60
C LEU A 306 -17.68 22.73 -14.50
N GLY A 307 -16.43 23.11 -14.26
CA GLY A 307 -15.57 22.44 -13.30
C GLY A 307 -14.66 23.36 -12.53
N SER A 308 -14.03 22.85 -11.51
CA SER A 308 -12.95 23.51 -10.77
C SER A 308 -11.99 22.49 -10.22
N GLY A 309 -10.69 22.77 -10.35
CA GLY A 309 -9.61 22.12 -9.62
C GLY A 309 -9.25 22.92 -8.37
N PHE A 310 -8.80 22.24 -7.33
CA PHE A 310 -8.17 22.77 -6.13
C PHE A 310 -6.87 21.99 -5.85
N LEU A 311 -5.82 22.72 -5.52
CA LEU A 311 -4.54 22.18 -5.04
C LEU A 311 -4.08 22.96 -3.82
N ARG A 312 -3.63 22.27 -2.80
CA ARG A 312 -2.75 22.73 -1.74
C ARG A 312 -1.56 21.78 -1.68
N ASP A 313 -0.36 22.31 -1.61
CA ASP A 313 0.86 21.50 -1.49
C ASP A 313 1.89 22.28 -0.68
N ASP A 314 2.04 21.90 0.59
CA ASP A 314 2.90 22.61 1.54
C ASP A 314 4.39 22.39 1.21
N ILE A 315 4.72 21.24 0.60
CA ILE A 315 6.12 20.95 0.22
C ILE A 315 6.51 21.75 -1.04
N ALA A 316 5.60 21.90 -1.98
CA ALA A 316 5.79 22.75 -3.17
C ALA A 316 5.55 24.26 -2.90
N ASP A 317 5.31 24.64 -1.62
CA ASP A 317 5.02 26.03 -1.21
C ASP A 317 3.81 26.64 -1.94
N THR A 318 2.79 25.81 -2.18
CA THR A 318 1.52 26.19 -2.78
C THR A 318 0.42 26.21 -1.71
N ASP A 319 0.13 27.41 -1.14
CA ASP A 319 -0.93 27.56 -0.13
C ASP A 319 -2.30 27.17 -0.70
N TYR A 320 -2.58 27.59 -1.91
CA TYR A 320 -3.73 27.15 -2.71
C TYR A 320 -3.58 27.51 -4.18
N ARG A 321 -4.20 26.70 -5.04
CA ARG A 321 -4.48 26.99 -6.45
C ARG A 321 -5.89 26.52 -6.75
N VAL A 322 -6.75 27.42 -7.23
CA VAL A 322 -8.16 27.14 -7.58
C VAL A 322 -8.41 27.60 -9.00
N THR A 323 -8.88 26.70 -9.85
CA THR A 323 -9.09 27.00 -11.27
C THR A 323 -10.50 26.59 -11.71
N PRO A 324 -11.51 27.47 -11.52
CA PRO A 324 -12.81 27.30 -12.18
C PRO A 324 -12.66 27.44 -13.70
N ALA A 325 -13.36 26.58 -14.45
CA ALA A 325 -13.32 26.56 -15.91
C ALA A 325 -14.67 26.17 -16.51
N ILE A 326 -14.93 26.67 -17.71
CA ILE A 326 -16.03 26.23 -18.58
C ILE A 326 -15.40 25.56 -19.79
N THR A 327 -15.78 24.30 -20.05
CA THR A 327 -15.15 23.48 -21.10
C THR A 327 -16.19 23.00 -22.13
N LEU A 328 -15.75 22.86 -23.36
CA LEU A 328 -16.45 22.07 -24.37
C LEU A 328 -15.73 20.75 -24.49
N GLY A 329 -16.43 19.65 -24.24
CA GLY A 329 -15.89 18.31 -24.28
C GLY A 329 -16.56 17.42 -25.30
N HIS A 330 -15.81 16.45 -25.82
CA HIS A 330 -16.32 15.47 -26.76
C HIS A 330 -15.79 14.07 -26.43
N TYR A 331 -16.70 13.08 -26.38
CA TYR A 331 -16.37 11.69 -26.25
C TYR A 331 -15.90 11.15 -27.60
N ILE A 332 -14.60 10.86 -27.75
CA ILE A 332 -14.01 10.20 -28.90
C ILE A 332 -14.42 8.71 -28.93
N ILE A 333 -14.47 8.11 -27.72
CA ILE A 333 -14.95 6.75 -27.51
C ILE A 333 -16.02 6.83 -26.42
N LYS A 334 -17.20 6.28 -26.67
CA LYS A 334 -18.28 6.18 -25.69
C LYS A 334 -18.94 4.80 -25.83
N GLN A 335 -18.25 3.79 -25.31
CA GLN A 335 -18.69 2.41 -25.25
C GLN A 335 -19.06 2.03 -23.82
N LYS A 336 -19.65 0.84 -23.66
CA LYS A 336 -20.10 0.34 -22.36
C LYS A 336 -18.96 0.11 -21.37
N ASP A 337 -17.82 -0.34 -21.88
CA ASP A 337 -16.61 -0.75 -21.14
C ASP A 337 -15.44 0.22 -21.33
N MET A 338 -15.57 1.18 -22.26
CA MET A 338 -14.48 2.11 -22.56
C MET A 338 -15.01 3.50 -22.92
N THR A 339 -14.45 4.52 -22.29
CA THR A 339 -14.70 5.92 -22.65
C THR A 339 -13.41 6.69 -22.78
N LEU A 340 -13.31 7.52 -23.80
CA LEU A 340 -12.26 8.51 -23.99
C LEU A 340 -12.92 9.84 -24.33
N SER A 341 -12.67 10.86 -23.53
CA SER A 341 -13.12 12.22 -23.83
C SER A 341 -11.96 13.20 -23.82
N LEU A 342 -12.07 14.19 -24.70
CA LEU A 342 -11.21 15.37 -24.73
C LEU A 342 -12.06 16.59 -24.44
N GLU A 343 -11.52 17.52 -23.66
CA GLU A 343 -12.17 18.79 -23.36
C GLU A 343 -11.19 19.94 -23.36
N THR A 344 -11.67 21.13 -23.71
CA THR A 344 -10.90 22.37 -23.65
C THR A 344 -11.82 23.55 -23.37
N GLY A 345 -11.27 24.60 -22.78
CA GLY A 345 -12.02 25.82 -22.54
C GLY A 345 -11.29 26.84 -21.67
N PRO A 346 -11.89 28.05 -21.54
CA PRO A 346 -11.37 29.10 -20.68
C PRO A 346 -11.64 28.80 -19.20
N GLY A 347 -10.71 29.21 -18.37
CA GLY A 347 -10.78 29.21 -16.92
C GLY A 347 -10.18 30.50 -16.35
N TYR A 348 -10.14 30.56 -15.04
CA TYR A 348 -9.48 31.62 -14.30
C TYR A 348 -8.81 31.02 -13.07
N THR A 349 -7.51 31.26 -12.91
CA THR A 349 -6.74 30.71 -11.80
C THR A 349 -6.58 31.75 -10.70
N PHE A 350 -6.86 31.34 -9.47
CA PHE A 350 -6.55 32.05 -8.23
C PHE A 350 -5.52 31.21 -7.50
N GLU A 351 -4.36 31.78 -7.22
CA GLU A 351 -3.32 31.03 -6.51
C GLU A 351 -2.55 31.89 -5.52
N LYS A 352 -1.93 31.17 -4.57
CA LYS A 352 -0.89 31.71 -3.70
C LYS A 352 0.23 30.68 -3.61
N THR A 353 1.38 30.98 -4.22
CA THR A 353 2.53 30.11 -4.33
C THR A 353 3.79 30.90 -3.98
N GLY A 354 4.69 30.34 -3.13
CA GLY A 354 5.87 31.04 -2.65
C GLY A 354 5.57 32.34 -1.89
N GLY A 355 4.41 32.39 -1.21
CA GLY A 355 3.91 33.60 -0.53
C GLY A 355 3.36 34.68 -1.45
N ILE A 356 3.38 34.49 -2.78
CA ILE A 356 2.90 35.45 -3.80
C ILE A 356 1.46 35.06 -4.18
N THR A 357 0.53 36.04 -4.11
CA THR A 357 -0.83 35.86 -4.59
C THR A 357 -0.94 36.35 -6.02
N ASP A 358 -1.43 35.51 -6.92
CA ASP A 358 -1.67 35.85 -8.32
C ASP A 358 -3.02 35.35 -8.81
N ASN A 359 -3.56 36.01 -9.85
CA ASN A 359 -4.83 35.66 -10.46
C ASN A 359 -4.76 35.96 -11.97
N TYR A 360 -5.04 34.97 -12.78
CA TYR A 360 -4.89 35.11 -14.23
C TYR A 360 -5.89 34.27 -15.02
N PHE A 361 -6.08 34.63 -16.26
CA PHE A 361 -6.83 33.85 -17.23
C PHE A 361 -6.09 32.56 -17.54
N THR A 362 -6.84 31.45 -17.66
CA THR A 362 -6.27 30.12 -17.93
C THR A 362 -6.97 29.50 -19.11
N MET A 363 -6.22 28.86 -19.99
CA MET A 363 -6.76 27.92 -20.98
C MET A 363 -6.52 26.48 -20.47
N LEU A 364 -7.61 25.72 -20.38
CA LEU A 364 -7.57 24.32 -19.94
C LEU A 364 -7.74 23.41 -21.14
N ALA A 365 -6.94 22.33 -21.15
CA ALA A 365 -7.15 21.15 -22.00
C ALA A 365 -7.05 19.90 -21.13
N ALA A 366 -7.97 18.96 -21.29
CA ALA A 366 -7.94 17.72 -20.53
C ALA A 366 -8.39 16.51 -21.35
N GLU A 367 -7.88 15.35 -20.97
CA GLU A 367 -8.23 14.03 -21.47
C GLU A 367 -8.71 13.20 -20.30
N LYS A 368 -9.76 12.39 -20.50
CA LYS A 368 -10.24 11.40 -19.54
C LYS A 368 -10.45 10.08 -20.25
N PHE A 369 -9.71 9.07 -19.82
CA PHE A 369 -9.84 7.71 -20.32
C PHE A 369 -10.24 6.77 -19.18
N VAL A 370 -11.26 5.96 -19.41
CA VAL A 370 -11.72 4.90 -18.52
C VAL A 370 -11.89 3.63 -19.33
N TRP A 371 -11.31 2.54 -18.88
CA TRP A 371 -11.39 1.25 -19.53
C TRP A 371 -11.61 0.14 -18.50
N GLU A 372 -12.76 -0.50 -18.52
CA GLU A 372 -13.04 -1.74 -17.83
C GLU A 372 -12.46 -2.90 -18.65
N ILE A 373 -11.18 -3.23 -18.41
CA ILE A 373 -10.42 -4.23 -19.18
C ILE A 373 -11.13 -5.59 -19.13
N ASN A 374 -11.66 -5.92 -17.95
CA ASN A 374 -12.52 -7.08 -17.72
C ASN A 374 -13.30 -6.88 -16.40
N ASP A 375 -14.07 -7.88 -15.97
CA ASP A 375 -14.89 -7.82 -14.74
C ASP A 375 -14.07 -7.60 -13.45
N ARG A 376 -12.74 -7.73 -13.50
CA ARG A 376 -11.84 -7.60 -12.35
C ARG A 376 -10.90 -6.42 -12.41
N ILE A 377 -10.60 -5.90 -13.60
CA ILE A 377 -9.56 -4.88 -13.78
C ILE A 377 -10.16 -3.68 -14.48
N SER A 378 -10.06 -2.51 -13.84
CA SER A 378 -10.36 -1.24 -14.45
C SER A 378 -9.14 -0.32 -14.47
N PHE A 379 -8.97 0.39 -15.57
CA PHE A 379 -7.93 1.38 -15.79
C PHE A 379 -8.58 2.75 -15.97
N LYS A 380 -8.04 3.76 -15.27
CA LYS A 380 -8.46 5.15 -15.44
C LYS A 380 -7.23 6.02 -15.65
N GLN A 381 -7.32 6.96 -16.56
CA GLN A 381 -6.30 7.97 -16.81
C GLN A 381 -6.98 9.33 -16.91
N HIS A 382 -6.31 10.33 -16.38
CA HIS A 382 -6.68 11.73 -16.55
C HIS A 382 -5.41 12.54 -16.82
N LEU A 383 -5.41 13.23 -17.95
CA LEU A 383 -4.35 14.20 -18.29
C LEU A 383 -4.99 15.58 -18.33
N SER A 384 -4.34 16.59 -17.79
CA SER A 384 -4.77 17.97 -17.92
C SER A 384 -3.60 18.93 -18.03
N GLY A 385 -3.81 20.02 -18.75
CA GLY A 385 -2.87 21.10 -18.89
C GLY A 385 -3.59 22.43 -18.70
N HIS A 386 -2.97 23.33 -17.96
CA HIS A 386 -3.41 24.70 -17.75
C HIS A 386 -2.32 25.63 -18.27
N LEU A 387 -2.70 26.58 -19.11
CA LEU A 387 -1.78 27.56 -19.71
C LEU A 387 -2.30 28.96 -19.36
N ASN A 388 -1.40 29.84 -18.92
CA ASN A 388 -1.64 31.27 -18.82
C ASN A 388 -1.41 31.91 -20.21
N PRO A 389 -2.48 32.37 -20.92
CA PRO A 389 -2.29 32.93 -22.26
C PRO A 389 -1.54 34.27 -22.27
N SER A 390 -1.45 34.95 -21.13
CA SER A 390 -0.72 36.22 -21.01
C SER A 390 0.78 36.00 -20.83
N GLU A 391 1.15 34.85 -20.27
CA GLU A 391 2.54 34.41 -20.03
C GLU A 391 2.65 32.94 -20.42
N THR A 392 2.96 32.67 -21.69
CA THR A 392 2.95 31.31 -22.24
C THR A 392 3.99 30.35 -21.65
N ASP A 393 4.94 30.89 -20.90
CA ASP A 393 5.90 30.12 -20.12
C ASP A 393 5.33 29.72 -18.74
N ASP A 394 4.17 30.27 -18.33
CA ASP A 394 3.44 29.89 -17.15
C ASP A 394 2.39 28.85 -17.52
N TYR A 395 2.72 27.58 -17.28
CA TYR A 395 1.81 26.46 -17.51
C TYR A 395 2.09 25.31 -16.55
N ASN A 396 1.04 24.53 -16.27
CA ASN A 396 1.15 23.31 -15.50
C ASN A 396 0.47 22.14 -16.19
N LEU A 397 1.04 20.95 -16.00
CA LEU A 397 0.56 19.69 -16.51
C LEU A 397 0.29 18.72 -15.35
N MET A 398 -0.67 17.84 -15.52
CA MET A 398 -1.00 16.81 -14.56
C MET A 398 -1.36 15.52 -15.28
N ALA A 399 -0.87 14.39 -14.76
CA ALA A 399 -1.24 13.06 -15.22
C ALA A 399 -1.54 12.17 -14.03
N ASP A 400 -2.74 11.61 -13.98
CA ASP A 400 -3.15 10.62 -12.99
C ASP A 400 -3.49 9.31 -13.68
N ILE A 401 -2.99 8.19 -13.14
CA ILE A 401 -3.25 6.84 -13.61
C ILE A 401 -3.69 6.00 -12.41
N LEU A 402 -4.81 5.29 -12.56
CA LEU A 402 -5.34 4.39 -11.56
C LEU A 402 -5.58 3.01 -12.19
N LEU A 403 -5.07 1.98 -11.56
CA LEU A 403 -5.35 0.59 -11.89
C LEU A 403 -6.03 -0.06 -10.68
N ASP A 404 -7.31 -0.36 -10.81
CA ASP A 404 -8.08 -1.06 -9.79
C ASP A 404 -8.22 -2.53 -10.16
N THR A 405 -7.83 -3.42 -9.24
CA THR A 405 -8.11 -4.86 -9.34
C THR A 405 -9.19 -5.24 -8.32
N HIS A 406 -10.37 -5.60 -8.81
CA HIS A 406 -11.53 -5.91 -7.98
C HIS A 406 -11.34 -7.23 -7.25
N ILE A 407 -11.37 -7.17 -5.93
CA ILE A 407 -11.25 -8.30 -5.01
C ILE A 407 -12.63 -8.88 -4.73
N THR A 408 -13.56 -7.97 -4.41
CA THR A 408 -14.98 -8.26 -4.21
C THR A 408 -15.82 -7.18 -4.90
N LYS A 409 -17.14 -7.22 -4.75
CA LYS A 409 -18.03 -6.15 -5.25
C LYS A 409 -17.73 -4.79 -4.63
N HIS A 410 -17.17 -4.78 -3.41
CA HIS A 410 -16.99 -3.58 -2.61
C HIS A 410 -15.51 -3.27 -2.31
N ILE A 411 -14.58 -4.19 -2.57
CA ILE A 411 -13.17 -4.04 -2.27
C ILE A 411 -12.34 -4.21 -3.54
N SER A 412 -11.41 -3.30 -3.76
CA SER A 412 -10.41 -3.37 -4.82
C SER A 412 -9.02 -3.12 -4.24
N TRP A 413 -8.01 -3.72 -4.81
CA TRP A 413 -6.65 -3.22 -4.71
C TRP A 413 -6.46 -2.13 -5.76
N ARG A 414 -5.82 -1.03 -5.35
CA ARG A 414 -5.55 0.12 -6.22
C ARG A 414 -4.05 0.35 -6.33
N LEU A 415 -3.57 0.53 -7.56
CA LEU A 415 -2.28 1.14 -7.86
C LEU A 415 -2.57 2.52 -8.46
N ALA A 416 -1.98 3.55 -7.87
CA ALA A 416 -2.16 4.94 -8.30
C ALA A 416 -0.80 5.56 -8.62
N ALA A 417 -0.68 6.19 -9.78
CA ALA A 417 0.45 7.03 -10.15
C ALA A 417 -0.04 8.43 -10.47
N SER A 418 0.64 9.43 -9.97
CA SER A 418 0.36 10.84 -10.22
C SER A 418 1.65 11.57 -10.57
N TRP A 419 1.59 12.40 -11.60
CA TRP A 419 2.68 13.27 -11.99
C TRP A 419 2.13 14.68 -12.18
N THR A 420 2.83 15.67 -11.61
CA THR A 420 2.54 17.09 -11.79
C THR A 420 3.80 17.78 -12.29
N TYR A 421 3.62 18.75 -13.17
CA TYR A 421 4.68 19.59 -13.70
C TYR A 421 4.22 21.04 -13.64
N ASP A 422 4.99 21.88 -12.98
CA ASP A 422 4.80 23.34 -12.94
C ASP A 422 6.02 24.01 -13.58
N ASN A 423 5.82 24.72 -14.68
CA ASN A 423 6.95 25.37 -15.37
C ASN A 423 7.45 26.62 -14.62
N SER A 424 6.64 27.20 -13.73
CA SER A 424 6.92 28.39 -12.94
C SER A 424 6.74 28.15 -11.44
N PRO A 425 7.43 27.14 -10.84
CA PRO A 425 7.25 26.78 -9.44
C PRO A 425 7.76 27.90 -8.50
N ALA A 426 7.44 27.80 -7.21
CA ALA A 426 8.00 28.67 -6.18
C ALA A 426 9.54 28.63 -6.21
N ALA A 427 10.17 29.72 -5.80
CA ALA A 427 11.62 29.85 -5.82
C ALA A 427 12.29 28.75 -4.98
N GLY A 428 13.20 27.99 -5.62
CA GLY A 428 13.95 26.90 -4.98
C GLY A 428 13.19 25.57 -4.94
N LYS A 429 12.03 25.47 -5.60
CA LYS A 429 11.28 24.22 -5.75
C LYS A 429 11.54 23.58 -7.11
N GLU A 430 11.41 22.24 -7.16
CA GLU A 430 11.47 21.46 -8.39
C GLU A 430 10.23 21.71 -9.25
N LYS A 431 10.36 21.43 -10.56
CA LYS A 431 9.26 21.62 -11.52
C LYS A 431 8.30 20.45 -11.59
N ASP A 432 8.79 19.27 -11.30
CA ASP A 432 8.01 18.05 -11.41
C ASP A 432 8.01 17.26 -10.11
N ASP A 433 6.84 16.71 -9.81
CA ASP A 433 6.61 15.80 -8.69
C ASP A 433 5.93 14.54 -9.24
N PHE A 434 6.43 13.38 -8.85
CA PHE A 434 5.85 12.09 -9.20
C PHE A 434 5.58 11.29 -7.93
N THR A 435 4.41 10.67 -7.84
CA THR A 435 4.05 9.75 -6.75
C THR A 435 3.50 8.46 -7.31
N LEU A 436 3.90 7.33 -6.71
CA LEU A 436 3.34 6.01 -6.97
C LEU A 436 2.93 5.39 -5.63
N SER A 437 1.69 4.98 -5.51
CA SER A 437 1.16 4.41 -4.28
C SER A 437 0.31 3.18 -4.55
N SER A 438 0.22 2.29 -3.57
CA SER A 438 -0.66 1.13 -3.63
C SER A 438 -1.49 0.99 -2.35
N GLY A 439 -2.77 0.65 -2.47
CA GLY A 439 -3.66 0.57 -1.31
C GLY A 439 -4.96 -0.16 -1.59
N ILE A 440 -5.89 -0.03 -0.67
CA ILE A 440 -7.23 -0.65 -0.72
C ILE A 440 -8.26 0.42 -1.05
N ALA A 441 -9.15 0.11 -1.99
CA ALA A 441 -10.30 0.93 -2.33
C ALA A 441 -11.61 0.22 -1.97
N LEU A 442 -12.49 0.93 -1.28
CA LEU A 442 -13.86 0.51 -0.98
C LEU A 442 -14.82 1.16 -1.99
N LYS A 443 -15.68 0.35 -2.63
CA LYS A 443 -16.71 0.79 -3.59
C LYS A 443 -18.11 0.66 -3.00
N PHE A 444 -18.94 1.67 -3.18
CA PHE A 444 -20.32 1.73 -2.67
C PHE A 444 -21.24 2.62 -3.54
#